data_25a87ae4e12ee291c8d03d2309e4f18b
#
_entry.id   25a87ae4e12ee291c8d03d2309e4f18b
#
_cell.length_a   1.000
_cell.length_b   1.000
_cell.length_c   1.000
_cell.angle_alpha   90.00
_cell.angle_beta   90.00
_cell.angle_gamma   90.00
#
_symmetry.space_group_name_H-M   'P 1'
#
loop_
_entity.id
_entity.type
_entity.pdbx_description
1 polymer ?
#
loop_
_entity_poly.entity_id
_entity_poly.type
_entity_poly.pdbx_seq_one_letter_code
_entity_poly.pdbx_strand_id
1 'polypeptide(L)'
;HTPTRRQRQMCIRDSLYGINVLDYLELYKKNTFVKQESYKLDHIAQVELGKGKLDYSEYGSLHTLYRTNYPLFLEYNVRDVELIEELEDKLGFIELIQSMAYTAKCNYADTFGMVKYWETIIYNFLKEQGIQTPPQKLRGQEKSKQIVGAYVKDPLVGGHNWVVSFDLNSLYPHIIMQYNISPEKMIKGKVDMSVEKLLAGKTKITGDYAVTPNGAQFRKDKQGFLPELMEQFYDERKLWKKKMIEYQIESESCKDPARKKQLNTLIKRAYNNQQVRKIALNSAYGALANQWFAFFSVDLAEAITTSGQLIIQWGEKIINEWLNQVLKTEGKDYVVAIDTDSLYITLDDLVNQVFPEDTPKTKIIDFLNTISEDTIEPVLARGYEQ
;
A
#
# COMPACT_ATOMS: atom_id res chain seq x y z
N HIS A 1 4.89 33.55 39.75
CA HIS A 1 5.19 33.06 38.38
C HIS A 1 3.91 32.51 37.76
N THR A 2 3.26 33.29 36.91
CA THR A 2 2.16 32.80 36.07
C THR A 2 2.73 31.87 35.00
N PRO A 3 2.30 30.60 34.88
CA PRO A 3 2.81 29.70 33.87
C PRO A 3 2.56 30.24 32.46
N THR A 4 3.55 30.16 31.61
CA THR A 4 3.42 30.57 30.20
C THR A 4 2.33 29.75 29.49
N ARG A 5 1.76 30.30 28.43
CA ARG A 5 0.72 29.61 27.61
C ARG A 5 1.17 28.19 27.16
N ARG A 6 2.47 28.02 26.95
CA ARG A 6 3.09 26.74 26.59
C ARG A 6 3.10 25.74 27.77
N GLN A 7 3.33 26.22 28.97
CA GLN A 7 3.28 25.40 30.18
C GLN A 7 1.85 24.99 30.56
N ARG A 8 0.85 25.86 30.30
CA ARG A 8 -0.57 25.50 30.47
C ARG A 8 -1.01 24.45 29.46
N GLN A 9 -0.55 24.52 28.22
CA GLN A 9 -0.81 23.46 27.23
C GLN A 9 -0.14 22.12 27.56
N MET A 10 1.05 22.13 28.17
CA MET A 10 1.70 20.90 28.64
C MET A 10 0.95 20.27 29.82
N CYS A 11 0.39 21.08 30.74
CA CYS A 11 -0.39 20.55 31.86
C CYS A 11 -1.78 20.03 31.49
N ILE A 12 -2.34 20.48 30.37
CA ILE A 12 -3.65 20.01 29.83
C ILE A 12 -3.53 18.72 28.99
N ARG A 13 -2.33 18.35 28.58
CA ARG A 13 -2.02 17.09 27.92
C ARG A 13 -1.52 16.02 28.89
N ASP A 14 -2.15 15.91 30.03
CA ASP A 14 -1.91 14.77 30.90
C ASP A 14 -2.37 13.50 30.17
N SER A 15 -1.42 12.63 29.86
CA SER A 15 -1.75 11.32 29.33
C SER A 15 -2.51 10.55 30.40
N LEU A 16 -3.72 10.13 30.07
CA LEU A 16 -4.52 9.27 30.94
C LEU A 16 -3.75 7.96 31.12
N TYR A 17 -3.35 7.67 32.36
CA TYR A 17 -2.60 6.45 32.64
C TYR A 17 -3.48 5.21 32.40
N GLY A 18 -2.99 4.27 31.60
CA GLY A 18 -3.71 3.03 31.28
C GLY A 18 -4.79 3.16 30.19
N ILE A 19 -4.95 4.36 29.60
CA ILE A 19 -5.89 4.61 28.50
C ILE A 19 -5.10 5.10 27.29
N ASN A 20 -5.31 4.45 26.14
CA ASN A 20 -4.73 4.93 24.88
C ASN A 20 -5.62 6.03 24.28
N VAL A 21 -4.99 7.12 23.88
CA VAL A 21 -5.65 8.24 23.20
C VAL A 21 -5.27 8.21 21.75
N LEU A 22 -6.27 8.12 20.87
CA LEU A 22 -6.12 8.18 19.42
C LEU A 22 -6.80 9.44 18.91
N ASP A 23 -6.07 10.28 18.20
CA ASP A 23 -6.64 11.45 17.53
C ASP A 23 -7.28 11.03 16.21
N TYR A 24 -8.61 11.19 16.09
CA TYR A 24 -9.35 10.76 14.91
C TYR A 24 -8.94 11.55 13.65
N LEU A 25 -8.47 12.78 13.79
CA LEU A 25 -7.91 13.55 12.68
C LEU A 25 -6.66 12.87 12.09
N GLU A 26 -5.77 12.37 12.94
CA GLU A 26 -4.56 11.65 12.50
C GLU A 26 -4.94 10.28 11.89
N LEU A 27 -5.93 9.59 12.45
CA LEU A 27 -6.48 8.35 11.87
C LEU A 27 -7.02 8.58 10.47
N TYR A 28 -7.83 9.62 10.30
CA TYR A 28 -8.44 9.96 9.02
C TYR A 28 -7.36 10.30 7.98
N LYS A 29 -6.44 11.23 8.29
CA LYS A 29 -5.35 11.62 7.38
C LYS A 29 -4.48 10.45 6.93
N LYS A 30 -4.25 9.49 7.80
CA LYS A 30 -3.37 8.36 7.52
C LYS A 30 -4.04 7.29 6.68
N ASN A 31 -5.33 7.07 6.87
CA ASN A 31 -6.04 5.95 6.27
C ASN A 31 -6.91 6.33 5.07
N THR A 32 -6.92 7.62 4.67
CA THR A 32 -7.59 8.09 3.46
C THR A 32 -6.57 8.49 2.40
N PHE A 33 -6.82 8.06 1.14
CA PHE A 33 -5.92 8.34 0.00
C PHE A 33 -6.21 9.70 -0.64
N VAL A 34 -7.46 10.14 -0.58
CA VAL A 34 -7.89 11.40 -1.19
C VAL A 34 -7.59 12.54 -0.23
N LYS A 35 -6.78 13.49 -0.68
CA LYS A 35 -6.53 14.72 0.09
C LYS A 35 -7.78 15.58 0.10
N GLN A 36 -8.14 16.05 1.30
CA GLN A 36 -9.27 16.94 1.50
C GLN A 36 -8.82 18.40 1.49
N GLU A 37 -9.69 19.31 1.04
CA GLU A 37 -9.46 20.76 1.08
C GLU A 37 -9.33 21.26 2.52
N SER A 38 -10.06 20.65 3.44
CA SER A 38 -10.04 20.96 4.87
C SER A 38 -10.19 19.68 5.69
N TYR A 39 -9.44 19.61 6.81
CA TYR A 39 -9.55 18.52 7.77
C TYR A 39 -10.30 18.94 9.05
N LYS A 40 -11.08 20.02 9.01
CA LYS A 40 -12.00 20.37 10.09
C LYS A 40 -13.11 19.30 10.18
N LEU A 41 -13.53 18.98 11.42
CA LEU A 41 -14.55 17.95 11.66
C LEU A 41 -15.84 18.21 10.85
N ASP A 42 -16.27 19.46 10.79
CA ASP A 42 -17.45 19.84 10.01
C ASP A 42 -17.33 19.48 8.52
N HIS A 43 -16.20 19.82 7.90
CA HIS A 43 -15.95 19.51 6.49
C HIS A 43 -15.89 17.99 6.24
N ILE A 44 -15.16 17.27 7.08
CA ILE A 44 -15.02 15.81 6.94
C ILE A 44 -16.38 15.12 7.17
N ALA A 45 -17.14 15.55 8.17
CA ALA A 45 -18.48 15.01 8.42
C ALA A 45 -19.43 15.28 7.24
N GLN A 46 -19.35 16.47 6.63
CA GLN A 46 -20.14 16.78 5.44
C GLN A 46 -19.76 15.88 4.24
N VAL A 47 -18.45 15.68 3.99
CA VAL A 47 -17.96 14.82 2.90
C VAL A 47 -18.34 13.36 3.12
N GLU A 48 -18.12 12.86 4.34
CA GLU A 48 -18.29 11.44 4.63
C GLU A 48 -19.73 11.06 5.00
N LEU A 49 -20.44 11.91 5.75
CA LEU A 49 -21.76 11.58 6.30
C LEU A 49 -22.89 12.36 5.65
N GLY A 50 -22.60 13.43 4.90
CA GLY A 50 -23.61 14.39 4.45
C GLY A 50 -24.24 15.20 5.58
N LYS A 51 -23.58 15.28 6.73
CA LYS A 51 -24.05 15.93 7.94
C LYS A 51 -22.98 16.90 8.45
N GLY A 52 -23.38 17.95 9.16
CA GLY A 52 -22.47 18.96 9.71
C GLY A 52 -22.66 19.17 11.21
N LYS A 53 -21.87 20.09 11.72
CA LYS A 53 -21.98 20.60 13.09
C LYS A 53 -23.24 21.46 13.24
N LEU A 54 -23.61 21.75 14.49
CA LEU A 54 -24.63 22.75 14.77
C LEU A 54 -24.08 24.15 14.47
N ASP A 55 -24.92 25.01 13.88
CA ASP A 55 -24.55 26.39 13.63
C ASP A 55 -24.72 27.23 14.92
N TYR A 56 -23.71 28.01 15.24
CA TYR A 56 -23.69 28.97 16.34
C TYR A 56 -23.21 30.35 15.89
N SER A 57 -23.21 30.63 14.61
CA SER A 57 -22.68 31.85 14.01
C SER A 57 -23.32 33.13 14.60
N GLU A 58 -24.60 33.07 15.00
CA GLU A 58 -25.29 34.16 15.69
C GLU A 58 -24.62 34.62 17.00
N TYR A 59 -23.87 33.73 17.64
CA TYR A 59 -23.20 34.02 18.90
C TYR A 59 -21.74 34.47 18.70
N GLY A 60 -21.24 34.50 17.49
CA GLY A 60 -19.88 34.93 17.12
C GLY A 60 -18.73 34.07 17.64
N SER A 61 -18.82 33.49 18.85
CA SER A 61 -17.80 32.61 19.41
C SER A 61 -18.38 31.57 20.37
N LEU A 62 -17.69 30.42 20.50
CA LEU A 62 -18.03 29.39 21.50
C LEU A 62 -17.99 29.89 22.92
N HIS A 63 -17.12 30.88 23.22
CA HIS A 63 -17.05 31.50 24.53
C HIS A 63 -18.27 32.36 24.85
N THR A 64 -18.79 33.07 23.86
CA THR A 64 -20.06 33.83 23.96
C THR A 64 -21.22 32.85 24.10
N LEU A 65 -21.28 31.82 23.27
CA LEU A 65 -22.31 30.78 23.35
C LEU A 65 -22.38 30.13 24.72
N TYR A 66 -21.23 29.76 25.29
CA TYR A 66 -21.13 29.21 26.67
C TYR A 66 -21.78 30.10 27.71
N ARG A 67 -21.60 31.42 27.59
CA ARG A 67 -22.11 32.39 28.56
C ARG A 67 -23.56 32.79 28.39
N THR A 68 -24.01 32.78 27.14
CA THR A 68 -25.34 33.32 26.77
C THR A 68 -26.40 32.25 26.53
N ASN A 69 -25.98 31.07 25.98
CA ASN A 69 -26.88 29.96 25.71
C ASN A 69 -26.18 28.63 26.03
N TYR A 70 -26.07 28.32 27.29
CA TYR A 70 -25.41 27.09 27.78
C TYR A 70 -26.03 25.79 27.29
N PRO A 71 -27.40 25.66 27.15
CA PRO A 71 -28.00 24.47 26.57
C PRO A 71 -27.51 24.19 25.15
N LEU A 72 -27.50 25.19 24.25
CA LEU A 72 -27.02 25.04 22.90
C LEU A 72 -25.52 24.73 22.85
N PHE A 73 -24.72 25.29 23.79
CA PHE A 73 -23.31 24.94 23.91
C PHE A 73 -23.12 23.43 24.24
N LEU A 74 -23.96 22.87 25.11
CA LEU A 74 -23.92 21.44 25.42
C LEU A 74 -24.34 20.60 24.21
N GLU A 75 -25.42 20.96 23.51
CA GLU A 75 -25.86 20.28 22.29
C GLU A 75 -24.77 20.30 21.21
N TYR A 76 -24.10 21.43 21.03
CA TYR A 76 -22.98 21.55 20.11
C TYR A 76 -21.84 20.56 20.47
N ASN A 77 -21.51 20.45 21.75
CA ASN A 77 -20.47 19.54 22.20
C ASN A 77 -20.86 18.06 22.00
N VAL A 78 -22.11 17.72 22.34
CA VAL A 78 -22.66 16.37 22.10
C VAL A 78 -22.62 16.03 20.61
N ARG A 79 -23.06 16.99 19.77
CA ARG A 79 -23.02 16.78 18.31
C ARG A 79 -21.62 16.54 17.76
N ASP A 80 -20.59 17.21 18.30
CA ASP A 80 -19.20 16.98 17.89
C ASP A 80 -18.74 15.56 18.23
N VAL A 81 -19.18 15.00 19.34
CA VAL A 81 -18.88 13.62 19.74
C VAL A 81 -19.62 12.62 18.85
N GLU A 82 -20.93 12.84 18.62
CA GLU A 82 -21.76 12.00 17.75
C GLU A 82 -21.20 11.91 16.33
N LEU A 83 -20.71 13.03 15.77
CA LEU A 83 -20.08 13.03 14.45
C LEU A 83 -18.85 12.13 14.38
N ILE A 84 -18.05 12.08 15.43
CA ILE A 84 -16.87 11.18 15.48
C ILE A 84 -17.30 9.72 15.59
N GLU A 85 -18.35 9.43 16.38
CA GLU A 85 -18.92 8.09 16.49
C GLU A 85 -19.50 7.62 15.13
N GLU A 86 -20.30 8.47 14.46
CA GLU A 86 -20.85 8.18 13.14
C GLU A 86 -19.73 7.98 12.07
N LEU A 87 -18.64 8.76 12.15
CA LEU A 87 -17.47 8.58 11.29
C LEU A 87 -16.79 7.24 11.54
N GLU A 88 -16.62 6.83 12.80
CA GLU A 88 -16.04 5.52 13.13
C GLU A 88 -16.96 4.38 12.68
N ASP A 89 -18.27 4.51 12.86
CA ASP A 89 -19.24 3.52 12.41
C ASP A 89 -19.14 3.27 10.89
N LYS A 90 -18.90 4.35 10.12
CA LYS A 90 -18.73 4.28 8.67
C LYS A 90 -17.35 3.79 8.28
N LEU A 91 -16.29 4.38 8.83
CA LEU A 91 -14.91 4.22 8.35
C LEU A 91 -14.15 3.07 9.04
N GLY A 92 -14.40 2.83 10.32
CA GLY A 92 -13.81 1.71 11.08
C GLY A 92 -12.31 1.84 11.32
N PHE A 93 -11.77 3.05 11.44
CA PHE A 93 -10.33 3.27 11.57
C PHE A 93 -9.78 2.85 12.94
N ILE A 94 -10.57 2.98 14.01
CA ILE A 94 -10.17 2.51 15.34
C ILE A 94 -10.04 0.98 15.33
N GLU A 95 -11.00 0.26 14.74
CA GLU A 95 -10.92 -1.20 14.59
C GLU A 95 -9.72 -1.62 13.73
N LEU A 96 -9.41 -0.86 12.68
CA LEU A 96 -8.24 -1.11 11.84
C LEU A 96 -6.94 -0.98 12.65
N ILE A 97 -6.78 0.10 13.41
CA ILE A 97 -5.59 0.34 14.26
C ILE A 97 -5.46 -0.73 15.36
N GLN A 98 -6.58 -1.12 15.99
CA GLN A 98 -6.59 -2.22 16.95
C GLN A 98 -6.10 -3.52 16.30
N SER A 99 -6.60 -3.84 15.12
CA SER A 99 -6.18 -5.03 14.36
C SER A 99 -4.70 -4.98 13.96
N MET A 100 -4.19 -3.79 13.58
CA MET A 100 -2.76 -3.58 13.31
C MET A 100 -1.92 -3.80 14.57
N ALA A 101 -2.28 -3.16 15.67
CA ALA A 101 -1.56 -3.27 16.95
C ALA A 101 -1.53 -4.72 17.45
N TYR A 102 -2.64 -5.43 17.31
CA TYR A 102 -2.74 -6.84 17.68
C TYR A 102 -1.86 -7.73 16.82
N THR A 103 -1.84 -7.49 15.50
CA THR A 103 -0.99 -8.24 14.56
C THR A 103 0.50 -8.04 14.85
N ALA A 104 0.91 -6.81 15.11
CA ALA A 104 2.32 -6.48 15.41
C ALA A 104 2.70 -6.69 16.87
N LYS A 105 1.74 -6.95 17.78
CA LYS A 105 1.93 -7.00 19.23
C LYS A 105 2.61 -5.72 19.77
N CYS A 106 2.11 -4.55 19.35
CA CYS A 106 2.62 -3.23 19.71
C CYS A 106 1.55 -2.32 20.32
N ASN A 107 1.93 -1.15 20.82
CA ASN A 107 0.96 -0.15 21.25
C ASN A 107 0.24 0.48 20.05
N TYR A 108 -0.98 0.98 20.27
CA TYR A 108 -1.77 1.63 19.20
C TYR A 108 -1.02 2.81 18.56
N ALA A 109 -0.33 3.63 19.37
CA ALA A 109 0.48 4.75 18.87
C ALA A 109 1.64 4.32 17.96
N ASP A 110 2.21 3.12 18.17
CA ASP A 110 3.32 2.60 17.37
C ASP A 110 2.90 2.26 15.92
N THR A 111 1.60 2.01 15.70
CA THR A 111 1.06 1.72 14.35
C THR A 111 1.08 2.93 13.43
N PHE A 112 1.19 4.16 13.97
CA PHE A 112 1.30 5.38 13.16
C PHE A 112 2.65 5.50 12.46
N GLY A 113 3.71 4.86 12.96
CA GLY A 113 5.04 4.84 12.36
C GLY A 113 5.36 3.50 11.70
N MET A 114 5.40 3.40 10.37
CA MET A 114 5.65 2.13 9.69
C MET A 114 7.01 1.52 10.03
N VAL A 115 8.02 2.33 10.29
CA VAL A 115 9.33 1.86 10.77
C VAL A 115 9.16 1.13 12.11
N LYS A 116 8.52 1.77 13.09
CA LYS A 116 8.29 1.18 14.41
C LYS A 116 7.39 -0.06 14.35
N TYR A 117 6.36 0.00 13.51
CA TYR A 117 5.47 -1.12 13.25
C TYR A 117 6.22 -2.35 12.76
N TRP A 118 7.07 -2.19 11.73
CA TRP A 118 7.89 -3.27 11.19
C TRP A 118 9.00 -3.74 12.14
N GLU A 119 9.65 -2.84 12.86
CA GLU A 119 10.61 -3.22 13.90
C GLU A 119 9.98 -4.14 14.95
N THR A 120 8.74 -3.83 15.35
CA THR A 120 8.04 -4.64 16.35
C THR A 120 7.61 -6.00 15.79
N ILE A 121 7.12 -6.05 14.55
CA ILE A 121 6.80 -7.31 13.86
C ILE A 121 8.03 -8.21 13.80
N ILE A 122 9.15 -7.69 13.28
CA ILE A 122 10.40 -8.45 13.13
C ILE A 122 10.94 -8.87 14.50
N TYR A 123 10.92 -7.97 15.50
CA TYR A 123 11.36 -8.30 16.85
C TYR A 123 10.57 -9.48 17.43
N ASN A 124 9.25 -9.45 17.35
CA ASN A 124 8.42 -10.52 17.89
C ASN A 124 8.64 -11.83 17.12
N PHE A 125 8.72 -11.76 15.80
CA PHE A 125 8.97 -12.92 14.95
C PHE A 125 10.32 -13.60 15.27
N LEU A 126 11.41 -12.83 15.36
CA LEU A 126 12.73 -13.34 15.68
C LEU A 126 12.83 -13.84 17.12
N LYS A 127 12.19 -13.16 18.07
CA LYS A 127 12.11 -13.56 19.48
C LYS A 127 11.46 -14.93 19.65
N GLU A 128 10.38 -15.22 18.92
CA GLU A 128 9.72 -16.52 18.94
C GLU A 128 10.63 -17.66 18.44
N GLN A 129 11.59 -17.32 17.58
CA GLN A 129 12.63 -18.26 17.10
C GLN A 129 13.88 -18.28 17.98
N GLY A 130 13.92 -17.55 19.10
CA GLY A 130 15.10 -17.45 19.96
C GLY A 130 16.24 -16.62 19.37
N ILE A 131 15.97 -15.81 18.35
CA ILE A 131 16.97 -14.98 17.66
C ILE A 131 16.91 -13.55 18.22
N GLN A 132 18.09 -13.05 18.61
CA GLN A 132 18.23 -11.67 19.08
C GLN A 132 18.35 -10.70 17.90
N THR A 133 17.56 -9.62 17.93
CA THR A 133 17.69 -8.52 16.97
C THR A 133 18.99 -7.75 17.16
N PRO A 134 19.58 -7.18 16.08
CA PRO A 134 20.76 -6.34 16.22
C PRO A 134 20.46 -5.10 17.07
N PRO A 135 21.45 -4.56 17.78
CA PRO A 135 21.29 -3.32 18.50
C PRO A 135 20.95 -2.18 17.54
N GLN A 136 20.16 -1.22 18.00
CA GLN A 136 19.82 -0.04 17.22
C GLN A 136 21.09 0.72 16.83
N LYS A 137 21.30 0.97 15.55
CA LYS A 137 22.46 1.73 15.06
C LYS A 137 22.45 3.13 15.68
N LEU A 138 23.61 3.60 16.16
CA LEU A 138 23.77 4.95 16.65
C LEU A 138 23.51 5.95 15.51
N ARG A 139 22.64 6.94 15.77
CA ARG A 139 22.24 7.97 14.83
C ARG A 139 23.45 8.65 14.20
N GLY A 140 23.50 8.75 12.87
CA GLY A 140 24.40 9.65 12.15
C GLY A 140 25.67 9.03 11.57
N GLN A 141 25.87 7.70 11.61
CA GLN A 141 27.09 7.08 11.06
C GLN A 141 27.06 6.76 9.56
N GLU A 142 25.89 6.70 8.94
CA GLU A 142 25.79 6.58 7.48
C GLU A 142 25.20 7.87 6.90
N LYS A 143 26.00 8.57 6.06
CA LYS A 143 25.47 9.63 5.21
C LYS A 143 24.39 8.98 4.35
N SER A 144 23.18 9.54 4.31
CA SER A 144 22.09 9.06 3.45
C SER A 144 22.55 9.09 1.98
N LYS A 145 22.98 7.96 1.46
CA LYS A 145 23.11 7.78 0.02
C LYS A 145 21.70 7.83 -0.57
N GLN A 146 21.55 8.54 -1.67
CA GLN A 146 20.30 8.52 -2.40
C GLN A 146 20.07 7.10 -2.92
N ILE A 147 18.93 6.52 -2.56
CA ILE A 147 18.52 5.19 -3.02
C ILE A 147 17.93 5.34 -4.43
N VAL A 148 18.34 4.47 -5.34
CA VAL A 148 17.74 4.39 -6.68
C VAL A 148 16.27 3.95 -6.52
N GLY A 149 15.35 4.79 -7.02
CA GLY A 149 13.90 4.58 -6.90
C GLY A 149 13.31 3.60 -7.92
N ALA A 150 11.99 3.63 -8.05
CA ALA A 150 11.25 2.88 -9.06
C ALA A 150 11.49 3.45 -10.47
N TYR A 151 11.12 2.65 -11.49
CA TYR A 151 11.10 3.11 -12.87
C TYR A 151 9.76 3.77 -13.20
N VAL A 152 9.84 4.94 -13.79
CA VAL A 152 8.70 5.67 -14.35
C VAL A 152 9.08 6.03 -15.79
N LYS A 153 8.24 5.66 -16.74
CA LYS A 153 8.41 6.03 -18.15
C LYS A 153 7.69 7.33 -18.41
N ASP A 154 8.38 8.26 -19.07
CA ASP A 154 7.74 9.48 -19.56
C ASP A 154 6.60 9.11 -20.52
N PRO A 155 5.38 9.67 -20.32
CA PRO A 155 4.23 9.31 -21.12
C PRO A 155 4.43 9.66 -22.60
N LEU A 156 4.00 8.77 -23.49
CA LEU A 156 3.90 9.08 -24.90
C LEU A 156 2.82 10.17 -25.11
N VAL A 157 3.26 11.34 -25.51
CA VAL A 157 2.37 12.50 -25.66
C VAL A 157 1.42 12.26 -26.85
N GLY A 158 0.13 12.35 -26.59
CA GLY A 158 -0.91 12.19 -27.61
C GLY A 158 -2.27 11.85 -27.04
N GLY A 159 -3.27 11.74 -27.90
CA GLY A 159 -4.59 11.20 -27.54
C GLY A 159 -4.60 9.68 -27.74
N HIS A 160 -4.95 8.94 -26.71
CA HIS A 160 -5.10 7.50 -26.71
C HIS A 160 -6.53 7.17 -26.33
N ASN A 161 -7.28 6.49 -27.21
CA ASN A 161 -8.71 6.23 -27.01
C ASN A 161 -8.96 4.94 -26.21
N TRP A 162 -8.12 3.92 -26.46
CA TRP A 162 -8.28 2.57 -25.89
C TRP A 162 -7.00 2.18 -25.17
N VAL A 163 -6.95 2.47 -23.89
CA VAL A 163 -5.81 2.14 -23.02
C VAL A 163 -6.24 1.10 -22.01
N VAL A 164 -5.48 0.04 -21.88
CA VAL A 164 -5.62 -0.96 -20.81
C VAL A 164 -4.47 -0.81 -19.84
N SER A 165 -4.74 -1.04 -18.55
CA SER A 165 -3.75 -0.98 -17.47
C SER A 165 -3.56 -2.37 -16.87
N PHE A 166 -2.31 -2.80 -16.76
CA PHE A 166 -1.91 -4.01 -16.05
C PHE A 166 -1.08 -3.62 -14.84
N ASP A 167 -1.45 -4.13 -13.69
CA ASP A 167 -0.77 -3.90 -12.40
C ASP A 167 -0.15 -5.19 -11.88
N LEU A 168 1.14 -5.13 -11.53
CA LEU A 168 1.87 -6.25 -10.94
C LEU A 168 1.57 -6.34 -9.44
N ASN A 169 0.54 -7.08 -9.10
CA ASN A 169 0.03 -7.20 -7.74
C ASN A 169 1.13 -7.52 -6.71
N SER A 170 1.29 -6.62 -5.73
CA SER A 170 2.26 -6.77 -4.63
C SER A 170 3.70 -7.00 -5.13
N LEU A 171 4.15 -6.23 -6.13
CA LEU A 171 5.45 -6.41 -6.80
C LEU A 171 6.61 -6.51 -5.81
N TYR A 172 6.80 -5.55 -4.91
CA TYR A 172 7.93 -5.55 -3.98
C TYR A 172 7.93 -6.71 -2.97
N PRO A 173 6.80 -7.09 -2.35
CA PRO A 173 6.74 -8.32 -1.57
C PRO A 173 7.16 -9.56 -2.34
N HIS A 174 6.72 -9.72 -3.60
CA HIS A 174 7.11 -10.86 -4.43
C HIS A 174 8.59 -10.85 -4.80
N ILE A 175 9.16 -9.68 -5.07
CA ILE A 175 10.62 -9.52 -5.28
C ILE A 175 11.40 -9.96 -4.04
N ILE A 176 10.98 -9.54 -2.86
CA ILE A 176 11.60 -9.94 -1.59
C ILE A 176 11.59 -11.47 -1.45
N MET A 177 10.46 -12.11 -1.73
CA MET A 177 10.33 -13.58 -1.68
C MET A 177 11.18 -14.27 -2.75
N GLN A 178 11.10 -13.82 -4.00
CA GLN A 178 11.75 -14.43 -5.17
C GLN A 178 13.28 -14.44 -5.06
N TYR A 179 13.87 -13.33 -4.65
CA TYR A 179 15.33 -13.19 -4.52
C TYR A 179 15.86 -13.50 -3.13
N ASN A 180 15.00 -13.93 -2.20
CA ASN A 180 15.36 -14.16 -0.79
C ASN A 180 16.03 -12.95 -0.14
N ILE A 181 15.49 -11.75 -0.40
CA ILE A 181 16.03 -10.48 0.07
C ILE A 181 15.83 -10.36 1.58
N SER A 182 16.92 -10.55 2.33
CA SER A 182 16.90 -10.43 3.80
C SER A 182 18.31 -10.07 4.29
N PRO A 183 18.45 -9.27 5.36
CA PRO A 183 19.77 -8.82 5.84
C PRO A 183 20.73 -9.96 6.12
N GLU A 184 20.28 -11.05 6.74
CA GLU A 184 21.09 -12.21 7.11
C GLU A 184 21.41 -13.13 5.92
N LYS A 185 20.74 -12.92 4.78
CA LYS A 185 20.98 -13.67 3.53
C LYS A 185 21.93 -12.96 2.59
N MET A 186 22.11 -11.65 2.77
CA MET A 186 22.96 -10.86 1.90
C MET A 186 24.43 -11.24 2.07
N ILE A 187 25.11 -11.46 0.95
CA ILE A 187 26.54 -11.77 0.88
C ILE A 187 27.33 -10.46 0.71
N LYS A 188 28.49 -10.39 1.34
CA LYS A 188 29.37 -9.22 1.18
C LYS A 188 29.96 -9.15 -0.23
N GLY A 189 29.93 -7.97 -0.81
CA GLY A 189 30.41 -7.69 -2.16
C GLY A 189 29.28 -7.71 -3.18
N LYS A 190 29.51 -7.04 -4.28
CA LYS A 190 28.59 -6.95 -5.42
C LYS A 190 29.22 -7.52 -6.67
N VAL A 191 28.41 -8.11 -7.53
CA VAL A 191 28.81 -8.47 -8.89
C VAL A 191 28.52 -7.32 -9.84
N ASP A 192 29.24 -7.24 -10.97
CA ASP A 192 29.03 -6.21 -11.99
C ASP A 192 27.75 -6.51 -12.78
N MET A 193 26.64 -5.95 -12.31
CA MET A 193 25.29 -6.15 -12.82
C MET A 193 24.56 -4.83 -12.93
N SER A 194 23.65 -4.71 -13.91
CA SER A 194 22.71 -3.58 -14.01
C SER A 194 21.45 -4.02 -14.76
N VAL A 195 20.37 -3.22 -14.63
CA VAL A 195 19.10 -3.45 -15.34
C VAL A 195 19.35 -3.51 -16.85
N GLU A 196 20.13 -2.58 -17.41
CA GLU A 196 20.41 -2.49 -18.84
C GLU A 196 21.20 -3.71 -19.36
N LYS A 197 22.14 -4.21 -18.57
CA LYS A 197 22.92 -5.41 -18.93
C LYS A 197 22.01 -6.65 -19.01
N LEU A 198 21.07 -6.76 -18.07
CA LEU A 198 20.12 -7.87 -18.01
C LEU A 198 19.11 -7.79 -19.15
N LEU A 199 18.51 -6.63 -19.40
CA LEU A 199 17.60 -6.41 -20.53
C LEU A 199 18.25 -6.68 -21.89
N ALA A 200 19.55 -6.42 -22.00
CA ALA A 200 20.34 -6.70 -23.21
C ALA A 200 20.74 -8.18 -23.35
N GLY A 201 20.47 -9.04 -22.37
CA GLY A 201 20.88 -10.46 -22.36
C GLY A 201 22.40 -10.69 -22.33
N LYS A 202 23.17 -9.68 -21.93
CA LYS A 202 24.66 -9.72 -21.96
C LYS A 202 25.31 -10.33 -20.73
N THR A 203 24.51 -10.73 -19.75
CA THR A 203 25.03 -11.22 -18.47
C THR A 203 24.52 -12.62 -18.19
N LYS A 204 25.44 -13.56 -17.87
CA LYS A 204 25.09 -14.89 -17.35
C LYS A 204 25.23 -14.86 -15.83
N ILE A 205 24.17 -15.19 -15.14
CA ILE A 205 24.20 -15.43 -13.69
C ILE A 205 24.76 -16.84 -13.50
N THR A 206 25.95 -16.92 -12.88
CA THR A 206 26.60 -18.19 -12.55
C THR A 206 26.72 -18.30 -11.04
N GLY A 207 26.39 -19.44 -10.47
CA GLY A 207 26.50 -19.71 -9.04
C GLY A 207 25.15 -19.99 -8.38
N ASP A 208 25.23 -20.39 -7.11
CA ASP A 208 24.08 -20.84 -6.30
C ASP A 208 23.48 -19.72 -5.44
N TYR A 209 23.53 -18.50 -5.97
CA TYR A 209 23.00 -17.30 -5.29
C TYR A 209 21.89 -16.65 -6.11
N ALA A 210 20.94 -16.01 -5.42
CA ALA A 210 20.06 -15.06 -6.08
C ALA A 210 20.81 -13.74 -6.27
N VAL A 211 20.81 -13.20 -7.49
CA VAL A 211 21.53 -11.97 -7.84
C VAL A 211 20.51 -10.95 -8.33
N THR A 212 20.53 -9.78 -7.71
CA THR A 212 19.66 -8.65 -8.08
C THR A 212 20.36 -7.68 -9.03
N PRO A 213 19.62 -6.86 -9.80
CA PRO A 213 20.22 -5.97 -10.79
C PRO A 213 21.21 -4.94 -10.24
N ASN A 214 21.13 -4.57 -8.97
CA ASN A 214 22.16 -3.73 -8.32
C ASN A 214 23.45 -4.48 -7.94
N GLY A 215 23.55 -5.76 -8.33
CA GLY A 215 24.70 -6.62 -8.08
C GLY A 215 24.73 -7.27 -6.70
N ALA A 216 23.74 -7.02 -5.83
CA ALA A 216 23.67 -7.69 -4.54
C ALA A 216 23.33 -9.18 -4.70
N GLN A 217 23.88 -10.00 -3.80
CA GLN A 217 23.76 -11.45 -3.84
C GLN A 217 23.13 -11.97 -2.55
N PHE A 218 22.21 -12.94 -2.66
CA PHE A 218 21.50 -13.52 -1.53
C PHE A 218 21.62 -15.05 -1.55
N ARG A 219 21.87 -15.64 -0.39
CA ARG A 219 21.92 -17.10 -0.24
C ARG A 219 20.55 -17.73 -0.44
N LYS A 220 20.53 -18.91 -1.10
CA LYS A 220 19.32 -19.72 -1.33
C LYS A 220 19.22 -20.94 -0.40
N ASP A 221 20.13 -21.06 0.56
CA ASP A 221 20.21 -22.21 1.49
C ASP A 221 18.92 -22.43 2.30
N LYS A 222 18.37 -21.37 2.83
CA LYS A 222 17.11 -21.31 3.58
C LYS A 222 16.41 -19.99 3.31
N GLN A 223 15.10 -19.96 3.49
CA GLN A 223 14.33 -18.73 3.42
C GLN A 223 14.80 -17.74 4.50
N GLY A 224 14.91 -16.47 4.14
CA GLY A 224 15.20 -15.40 5.07
C GLY A 224 13.97 -14.97 5.84
N PHE A 225 14.17 -14.30 6.99
CA PHE A 225 13.02 -13.89 7.82
C PHE A 225 12.12 -12.87 7.15
N LEU A 226 12.63 -11.97 6.29
CA LEU A 226 11.79 -11.02 5.56
C LEU A 226 10.93 -11.72 4.49
N PRO A 227 11.48 -12.57 3.61
CA PRO A 227 10.69 -13.41 2.71
C PRO A 227 9.62 -14.25 3.42
N GLU A 228 9.96 -14.86 4.56
CA GLU A 228 9.01 -15.67 5.35
C GLU A 228 7.85 -14.81 5.87
N LEU A 229 8.12 -13.61 6.40
CA LEU A 229 7.09 -12.66 6.81
C LEU A 229 6.23 -12.16 5.64
N MET A 230 6.83 -11.91 4.46
CA MET A 230 6.10 -11.51 3.26
C MET A 230 5.12 -12.61 2.83
N GLU A 231 5.59 -13.86 2.76
CA GLU A 231 4.78 -15.02 2.40
C GLU A 231 3.63 -15.22 3.39
N GLN A 232 3.92 -15.20 4.68
CA GLN A 232 2.91 -15.33 5.73
C GLN A 232 1.82 -14.25 5.58
N PHE A 233 2.19 -12.97 5.48
CA PHE A 233 1.21 -11.89 5.34
C PHE A 233 0.44 -11.95 4.02
N TYR A 234 1.07 -12.38 2.95
CA TYR A 234 0.42 -12.54 1.65
C TYR A 234 -0.64 -13.65 1.69
N ASP A 235 -0.30 -14.81 2.25
CA ASP A 235 -1.22 -15.94 2.37
C ASP A 235 -2.37 -15.65 3.36
N GLU A 236 -2.06 -15.03 4.48
CA GLU A 236 -3.10 -14.56 5.42
C GLU A 236 -4.05 -13.56 4.75
N ARG A 237 -3.53 -12.63 3.94
CA ARG A 237 -4.35 -11.68 3.17
C ARG A 237 -5.28 -12.39 2.20
N LYS A 238 -4.76 -13.36 1.43
CA LYS A 238 -5.58 -14.18 0.51
C LYS A 238 -6.70 -14.91 1.25
N LEU A 239 -6.38 -15.52 2.38
CA LEU A 239 -7.35 -16.21 3.21
C LEU A 239 -8.46 -15.27 3.69
N TRP A 240 -8.10 -14.10 4.23
CA TRP A 240 -9.09 -13.14 4.73
C TRP A 240 -9.91 -12.52 3.61
N LYS A 241 -9.31 -12.25 2.43
CA LYS A 241 -10.03 -11.78 1.25
C LYS A 241 -11.05 -12.82 0.77
N LYS A 242 -10.67 -14.08 0.74
CA LYS A 242 -11.58 -15.18 0.38
C LYS A 242 -12.77 -15.26 1.35
N LYS A 243 -12.50 -15.28 2.67
CA LYS A 243 -13.57 -15.27 3.70
C LYS A 243 -14.50 -14.06 3.57
N MET A 244 -13.95 -12.89 3.27
CA MET A 244 -14.76 -11.68 3.08
C MET A 244 -15.75 -11.86 1.93
N ILE A 245 -15.28 -12.38 0.79
CA ILE A 245 -16.13 -12.65 -0.39
C ILE A 245 -17.19 -13.70 -0.08
N GLU A 246 -16.82 -14.79 0.59
CA GLU A 246 -17.76 -15.85 1.02
C GLU A 246 -18.90 -15.28 1.90
N TYR A 247 -18.55 -14.44 2.88
CA TYR A 247 -19.55 -13.78 3.74
C TYR A 247 -20.41 -12.76 2.99
N GLN A 248 -19.86 -12.05 1.99
CA GLN A 248 -20.61 -11.14 1.14
C GLN A 248 -21.65 -11.89 0.31
N ILE A 249 -21.27 -12.97 -0.36
CA ILE A 249 -22.18 -13.82 -1.15
C ILE A 249 -23.29 -14.40 -0.26
N GLU A 250 -22.95 -14.90 0.96
CA GLU A 250 -23.95 -15.38 1.92
C GLU A 250 -24.89 -14.26 2.36
N SER A 251 -24.38 -13.06 2.61
CA SER A 251 -25.18 -11.89 3.04
C SER A 251 -26.17 -11.42 1.99
N GLU A 252 -25.80 -11.48 0.70
CA GLU A 252 -26.67 -11.10 -0.42
C GLU A 252 -27.89 -12.04 -0.53
N SER A 253 -27.69 -13.34 -0.28
CA SER A 253 -28.75 -14.33 -0.34
C SER A 253 -29.55 -14.48 0.97
N CYS A 254 -29.04 -13.92 2.09
CA CYS A 254 -29.61 -14.10 3.42
C CYS A 254 -30.87 -13.25 3.64
N LYS A 255 -31.99 -13.86 3.99
CA LYS A 255 -33.27 -13.22 4.30
C LYS A 255 -33.49 -12.99 5.80
N ASP A 256 -32.74 -13.67 6.67
CA ASP A 256 -32.82 -13.52 8.13
C ASP A 256 -32.07 -12.24 8.59
N PRO A 257 -32.77 -11.25 9.18
CA PRO A 257 -32.16 -10.01 9.64
C PRO A 257 -31.07 -10.22 10.71
N ALA A 258 -31.26 -11.19 11.62
CA ALA A 258 -30.29 -11.47 12.67
C ALA A 258 -29.01 -12.07 12.08
N ARG A 259 -29.13 -13.03 11.17
CA ARG A 259 -27.99 -13.61 10.45
C ARG A 259 -27.29 -12.59 9.57
N LYS A 260 -28.03 -11.72 8.87
CA LYS A 260 -27.48 -10.65 8.06
C LYS A 260 -26.63 -9.68 8.88
N LYS A 261 -27.10 -9.31 10.09
CA LYS A 261 -26.32 -8.47 11.03
C LYS A 261 -25.01 -9.17 11.45
N GLN A 262 -25.04 -10.47 11.75
CA GLN A 262 -23.83 -11.25 12.05
C GLN A 262 -22.86 -11.28 10.86
N LEU A 263 -23.36 -11.51 9.64
CA LEU A 263 -22.56 -11.53 8.42
C LEU A 263 -21.88 -10.19 8.16
N ASN A 264 -22.59 -9.08 8.35
CA ASN A 264 -22.00 -7.74 8.22
C ASN A 264 -20.83 -7.52 9.19
N THR A 265 -20.94 -8.01 10.41
CA THR A 265 -19.84 -7.98 11.38
C THR A 265 -18.65 -8.84 10.94
N LEU A 266 -18.92 -10.05 10.40
CA LEU A 266 -17.88 -10.94 9.87
C LEU A 266 -17.21 -10.35 8.63
N ILE A 267 -17.95 -9.72 7.73
CA ILE A 267 -17.43 -9.01 6.56
C ILE A 267 -16.49 -7.89 6.99
N LYS A 268 -16.94 -7.03 7.94
CA LYS A 268 -16.12 -5.92 8.47
C LYS A 268 -14.83 -6.43 9.10
N ARG A 269 -14.93 -7.49 9.92
CA ARG A 269 -13.75 -8.16 10.52
C ARG A 269 -12.79 -8.73 9.47
N ALA A 270 -13.31 -9.42 8.46
CA ALA A 270 -12.49 -10.00 7.40
C ALA A 270 -11.83 -8.91 6.54
N TYR A 271 -12.58 -7.84 6.25
CA TYR A 271 -12.06 -6.65 5.57
C TYR A 271 -10.90 -6.01 6.35
N ASN A 272 -11.06 -5.74 7.65
CA ASN A 272 -10.00 -5.16 8.46
C ASN A 272 -8.76 -6.06 8.50
N ASN A 273 -8.94 -7.36 8.66
CA ASN A 273 -7.82 -8.30 8.69
C ASN A 273 -7.05 -8.35 7.36
N GLN A 274 -7.74 -8.34 6.22
CA GLN A 274 -7.05 -8.31 4.93
C GLN A 274 -6.38 -6.95 4.67
N GLN A 275 -6.97 -5.84 5.14
CA GLN A 275 -6.39 -4.51 5.01
C GLN A 275 -5.11 -4.35 5.85
N VAL A 276 -5.08 -4.87 7.07
CA VAL A 276 -3.87 -4.88 7.92
C VAL A 276 -2.70 -5.54 7.18
N ARG A 277 -2.94 -6.71 6.55
CA ARG A 277 -1.91 -7.44 5.79
C ARG A 277 -1.50 -6.67 4.53
N LYS A 278 -2.46 -6.04 3.84
CA LYS A 278 -2.16 -5.16 2.69
C LYS A 278 -1.28 -3.99 3.09
N ILE A 279 -1.60 -3.31 4.19
CA ILE A 279 -0.80 -2.19 4.71
C ILE A 279 0.60 -2.66 5.09
N ALA A 280 0.71 -3.79 5.79
CA ALA A 280 2.00 -4.37 6.14
C ALA A 280 2.85 -4.65 4.87
N LEU A 281 2.34 -5.41 3.92
CA LEU A 281 3.04 -5.75 2.68
C LEU A 281 3.50 -4.51 1.92
N ASN A 282 2.61 -3.53 1.71
CA ASN A 282 2.92 -2.33 0.94
C ASN A 282 3.89 -1.37 1.66
N SER A 283 3.96 -1.41 3.00
CA SER A 283 4.83 -0.55 3.79
C SER A 283 6.23 -1.15 4.06
N ALA A 284 6.44 -2.42 3.76
CA ALA A 284 7.70 -3.12 4.05
C ALA A 284 8.91 -2.46 3.40
N TYR A 285 8.82 -2.16 2.10
CA TYR A 285 9.87 -1.44 1.39
C TYR A 285 10.14 -0.05 1.99
N GLY A 286 9.09 0.72 2.31
CA GLY A 286 9.22 2.04 2.91
C GLY A 286 9.93 2.01 4.28
N ALA A 287 9.73 0.93 5.05
CA ALA A 287 10.46 0.72 6.29
C ALA A 287 11.94 0.38 6.02
N LEU A 288 12.22 -0.56 5.10
CA LEU A 288 13.59 -0.98 4.72
C LEU A 288 14.43 0.16 4.15
N ALA A 289 13.82 1.07 3.39
CA ALA A 289 14.46 2.24 2.80
C ALA A 289 14.64 3.41 3.77
N ASN A 290 14.15 3.30 4.99
CA ASN A 290 14.22 4.38 5.98
C ASN A 290 15.50 4.26 6.83
N GLN A 291 16.32 5.33 6.85
CA GLN A 291 17.59 5.39 7.59
C GLN A 291 17.48 5.14 9.11
N TRP A 292 16.28 5.29 9.67
CA TRP A 292 16.01 5.07 11.10
C TRP A 292 15.62 3.63 11.43
N PHE A 293 15.44 2.79 10.41
CA PHE A 293 15.09 1.39 10.58
C PHE A 293 16.30 0.57 11.05
N ALA A 294 16.09 -0.31 12.02
CA ALA A 294 17.18 -1.13 12.57
C ALA A 294 17.89 -2.00 11.52
N PHE A 295 17.16 -2.42 10.49
CA PHE A 295 17.65 -3.25 9.37
C PHE A 295 17.89 -2.44 8.09
N PHE A 296 18.01 -1.13 8.19
CA PHE A 296 18.29 -0.26 7.04
C PHE A 296 19.54 -0.67 6.29
N SER A 297 19.42 -0.80 4.99
CA SER A 297 20.55 -1.03 4.08
C SER A 297 20.20 -0.50 2.69
N VAL A 298 21.04 0.38 2.15
CA VAL A 298 20.90 0.90 0.78
C VAL A 298 20.90 -0.26 -0.21
N ASP A 299 21.77 -1.24 -0.02
CA ASP A 299 21.89 -2.39 -0.93
C ASP A 299 20.63 -3.25 -0.96
N LEU A 300 19.95 -3.44 0.20
CA LEU A 300 18.67 -4.15 0.26
C LEU A 300 17.55 -3.35 -0.41
N ALA A 301 17.48 -2.05 -0.15
CA ALA A 301 16.47 -1.20 -0.75
C ALA A 301 16.62 -1.12 -2.29
N GLU A 302 17.86 -0.93 -2.77
CA GLU A 302 18.15 -0.92 -4.21
C GLU A 302 17.96 -2.28 -4.87
N ALA A 303 18.21 -3.39 -4.15
CA ALA A 303 17.92 -4.73 -4.65
C ALA A 303 16.43 -4.88 -5.01
N ILE A 304 15.54 -4.32 -4.18
CA ILE A 304 14.10 -4.36 -4.43
C ILE A 304 13.71 -3.47 -5.61
N THR A 305 14.13 -2.21 -5.60
CA THR A 305 13.71 -1.25 -6.63
C THR A 305 14.29 -1.56 -8.00
N THR A 306 15.56 -1.93 -8.09
CA THR A 306 16.18 -2.28 -9.38
C THR A 306 15.63 -3.59 -9.95
N SER A 307 15.24 -4.55 -9.10
CA SER A 307 14.50 -5.73 -9.54
C SER A 307 13.11 -5.36 -10.07
N GLY A 308 12.40 -4.44 -9.41
CA GLY A 308 11.14 -3.88 -9.90
C GLY A 308 11.32 -3.19 -11.26
N GLN A 309 12.37 -2.38 -11.40
CA GLN A 309 12.72 -1.73 -12.69
C GLN A 309 12.96 -2.78 -13.79
N LEU A 310 13.67 -3.85 -13.50
CA LEU A 310 13.93 -4.93 -14.47
C LEU A 310 12.62 -5.59 -14.89
N ILE A 311 11.78 -5.98 -13.95
CA ILE A 311 10.53 -6.69 -14.20
C ILE A 311 9.59 -5.84 -15.07
N ILE A 312 9.40 -4.56 -14.72
CA ILE A 312 8.46 -3.72 -15.45
C ILE A 312 8.94 -3.38 -16.87
N GLN A 313 10.24 -3.12 -17.05
CA GLN A 313 10.83 -2.86 -18.38
C GLN A 313 10.90 -4.14 -19.22
N TRP A 314 11.04 -5.31 -18.60
CA TRP A 314 10.93 -6.59 -19.29
C TRP A 314 9.51 -6.81 -19.78
N GLY A 315 8.49 -6.50 -18.97
CA GLY A 315 7.08 -6.53 -19.39
C GLY A 315 6.80 -5.59 -20.56
N GLU A 316 7.32 -4.36 -20.53
CA GLU A 316 7.25 -3.42 -21.66
C GLU A 316 7.81 -4.04 -22.95
N LYS A 317 8.99 -4.63 -22.87
CA LYS A 317 9.65 -5.28 -24.01
C LYS A 317 8.80 -6.41 -24.58
N ILE A 318 8.31 -7.31 -23.72
CA ILE A 318 7.46 -8.44 -24.11
C ILE A 318 6.21 -7.94 -24.86
N ILE A 319 5.51 -6.96 -24.32
CA ILE A 319 4.29 -6.43 -24.89
C ILE A 319 4.56 -5.75 -26.24
N ASN A 320 5.61 -4.93 -26.31
CA ASN A 320 5.96 -4.27 -27.57
C ASN A 320 6.34 -5.27 -28.66
N GLU A 321 7.14 -6.29 -28.34
CA GLU A 321 7.50 -7.36 -29.28
C GLU A 321 6.26 -8.12 -29.77
N TRP A 322 5.37 -8.50 -28.86
CA TRP A 322 4.15 -9.23 -29.19
C TRP A 322 3.18 -8.39 -30.02
N LEU A 323 2.89 -7.13 -29.65
CA LEU A 323 1.98 -6.26 -30.42
C LEU A 323 2.53 -5.93 -31.78
N ASN A 324 3.83 -5.66 -31.93
CA ASN A 324 4.45 -5.43 -33.23
C ASN A 324 4.31 -6.67 -34.15
N GLN A 325 4.45 -7.87 -33.59
CA GLN A 325 4.24 -9.10 -34.35
C GLN A 325 2.78 -9.29 -34.78
N VAL A 326 1.82 -9.10 -33.88
CA VAL A 326 0.39 -9.28 -34.10
C VAL A 326 -0.15 -8.25 -35.11
N LEU A 327 0.21 -7.01 -34.96
CA LEU A 327 -0.28 -5.88 -35.75
C LEU A 327 0.56 -5.63 -37.01
N LYS A 328 1.64 -6.42 -37.21
CA LYS A 328 2.58 -6.30 -38.34
C LYS A 328 3.18 -4.89 -38.43
N THR A 329 3.58 -4.31 -37.31
CA THR A 329 4.29 -3.06 -37.22
C THR A 329 5.75 -3.33 -36.87
N GLU A 330 6.63 -2.36 -37.09
CA GLU A 330 8.06 -2.48 -36.76
C GLU A 330 8.48 -1.39 -35.76
N GLY A 331 8.98 -1.83 -34.59
CA GLY A 331 9.57 -0.93 -33.59
C GLY A 331 8.60 0.10 -32.98
N LYS A 332 7.29 -0.09 -33.13
CA LYS A 332 6.29 0.78 -32.52
C LYS A 332 6.19 0.51 -31.03
N ASP A 333 6.14 1.59 -30.27
CA ASP A 333 5.95 1.55 -28.83
C ASP A 333 4.46 1.65 -28.49
N TYR A 334 3.92 0.61 -27.89
CA TYR A 334 2.52 0.51 -27.47
C TYR A 334 2.33 0.76 -25.96
N VAL A 335 3.42 0.79 -25.20
CA VAL A 335 3.34 1.09 -23.77
C VAL A 335 3.44 2.59 -23.58
N VAL A 336 2.31 3.25 -23.41
CA VAL A 336 2.20 4.71 -23.37
C VAL A 336 2.71 5.33 -22.08
N ALA A 337 2.69 4.61 -20.96
CA ALA A 337 3.23 5.03 -19.69
C ALA A 337 3.57 3.82 -18.81
N ILE A 338 4.49 4.02 -17.87
CA ILE A 338 4.82 3.06 -16.80
C ILE A 338 4.92 3.83 -15.50
N ASP A 339 4.33 3.31 -14.44
CA ASP A 339 4.50 3.82 -13.09
C ASP A 339 4.73 2.65 -12.12
N THR A 340 5.98 2.47 -11.72
CA THR A 340 6.43 1.52 -10.70
C THR A 340 6.08 0.06 -10.99
N ASP A 341 4.81 -0.32 -10.91
CA ASP A 341 4.24 -1.66 -11.07
C ASP A 341 3.11 -1.73 -12.10
N SER A 342 2.79 -0.60 -12.73
CA SER A 342 1.69 -0.49 -13.69
C SER A 342 2.19 -0.23 -15.12
N LEU A 343 1.70 -1.01 -16.08
CA LEU A 343 1.88 -0.82 -17.52
C LEU A 343 0.59 -0.28 -18.13
N TYR A 344 0.68 0.82 -18.85
CA TYR A 344 -0.43 1.40 -19.63
C TYR A 344 -0.20 1.17 -21.10
N ILE A 345 -1.05 0.37 -21.72
CA ILE A 345 -0.87 -0.14 -23.10
C ILE A 345 -1.97 0.42 -23.99
N THR A 346 -1.61 1.11 -25.08
CA THR A 346 -2.58 1.52 -26.09
C THR A 346 -2.92 0.36 -27.03
N LEU A 347 -4.20 0.14 -27.22
CA LEU A 347 -4.75 -0.86 -28.14
C LEU A 347 -5.53 -0.19 -29.29
N ASP A 348 -5.28 1.09 -29.55
CA ASP A 348 -5.95 1.85 -30.61
C ASP A 348 -5.82 1.19 -31.98
N ASP A 349 -4.61 0.76 -32.36
CA ASP A 349 -4.38 0.08 -33.66
C ASP A 349 -5.13 -1.26 -33.74
N LEU A 350 -5.16 -2.01 -32.63
CA LEU A 350 -5.88 -3.27 -32.58
C LEU A 350 -7.38 -3.08 -32.79
N VAL A 351 -7.95 -2.09 -32.07
CA VAL A 351 -9.37 -1.76 -32.17
C VAL A 351 -9.70 -1.29 -33.59
N ASN A 352 -8.89 -0.41 -34.18
CA ASN A 352 -9.10 0.12 -35.53
C ASN A 352 -8.97 -0.96 -36.62
N GLN A 353 -8.19 -2.02 -36.39
CA GLN A 353 -8.09 -3.14 -37.32
C GLN A 353 -9.27 -4.12 -37.21
N VAL A 354 -9.85 -4.29 -36.04
CA VAL A 354 -10.88 -5.28 -35.74
C VAL A 354 -12.29 -4.71 -35.90
N PHE A 355 -12.49 -3.43 -35.56
CA PHE A 355 -13.82 -2.83 -35.50
C PHE A 355 -13.99 -1.65 -36.45
N PRO A 356 -15.14 -1.55 -37.16
CA PRO A 356 -15.57 -0.32 -37.83
C PRO A 356 -15.77 0.84 -36.84
N GLU A 357 -15.63 2.09 -37.35
CA GLU A 357 -15.74 3.32 -36.52
C GLU A 357 -17.08 3.43 -35.77
N ASP A 358 -18.17 2.90 -36.32
CA ASP A 358 -19.52 2.98 -35.75
C ASP A 358 -19.81 1.88 -34.70
N THR A 359 -18.80 1.09 -34.28
CA THR A 359 -19.00 0.01 -33.33
C THR A 359 -19.33 0.54 -31.94
N PRO A 360 -20.39 0.03 -31.26
CA PRO A 360 -20.73 0.44 -29.91
C PRO A 360 -19.55 0.24 -28.94
N LYS A 361 -19.25 1.24 -28.11
CA LYS A 361 -18.14 1.21 -27.14
C LYS A 361 -18.20 0.01 -26.20
N THR A 362 -19.41 -0.40 -25.77
CA THR A 362 -19.59 -1.58 -24.92
C THR A 362 -19.01 -2.84 -25.53
N LYS A 363 -19.25 -3.05 -26.84
CA LYS A 363 -18.72 -4.23 -27.55
C LYS A 363 -17.19 -4.22 -27.65
N ILE A 364 -16.60 -3.04 -27.83
CA ILE A 364 -15.14 -2.87 -27.82
C ILE A 364 -14.58 -3.15 -26.44
N ILE A 365 -15.22 -2.64 -25.37
CA ILE A 365 -14.81 -2.88 -23.98
C ILE A 365 -14.84 -4.38 -23.66
N ASP A 366 -15.92 -5.08 -23.99
CA ASP A 366 -16.04 -6.53 -23.77
C ASP A 366 -14.93 -7.31 -24.48
N PHE A 367 -14.62 -6.93 -25.72
CA PHE A 367 -13.51 -7.52 -26.46
C PHE A 367 -12.16 -7.23 -25.80
N LEU A 368 -11.92 -5.98 -25.40
CA LEU A 368 -10.66 -5.60 -24.75
C LEU A 368 -10.48 -6.31 -23.40
N ASN A 369 -11.53 -6.49 -22.62
CA ASN A 369 -11.49 -7.28 -21.39
C ASN A 369 -11.12 -8.74 -21.70
N THR A 370 -11.79 -9.35 -22.68
CA THR A 370 -11.51 -10.74 -23.08
C THR A 370 -10.07 -10.92 -23.56
N ILE A 371 -9.58 -10.02 -24.43
CA ILE A 371 -8.20 -10.15 -24.95
C ILE A 371 -7.16 -9.86 -23.88
N SER A 372 -7.48 -9.00 -22.92
CA SER A 372 -6.61 -8.72 -21.78
C SER A 372 -6.41 -9.96 -20.92
N GLU A 373 -7.50 -10.63 -20.53
CA GLU A 373 -7.48 -11.81 -19.66
C GLU A 373 -6.97 -13.07 -20.41
N ASP A 374 -7.48 -13.33 -21.62
CA ASP A 374 -7.22 -14.58 -22.32
C ASP A 374 -5.94 -14.57 -23.14
N THR A 375 -5.37 -13.40 -23.43
CA THR A 375 -4.22 -13.29 -24.35
C THR A 375 -3.07 -12.48 -23.75
N ILE A 376 -3.29 -11.23 -23.31
CA ILE A 376 -2.20 -10.35 -22.87
C ILE A 376 -1.61 -10.83 -21.55
N GLU A 377 -2.43 -11.16 -20.55
CA GLU A 377 -1.94 -11.71 -19.28
C GLU A 377 -1.12 -13.01 -19.48
N PRO A 378 -1.59 -14.01 -20.26
CA PRO A 378 -0.77 -15.21 -20.58
C PRO A 378 0.52 -14.91 -21.36
N VAL A 379 0.55 -13.88 -22.20
CA VAL A 379 1.78 -13.46 -22.91
C VAL A 379 2.79 -12.89 -21.90
N LEU A 380 2.36 -12.01 -21.02
CA LEU A 380 3.19 -11.47 -19.95
C LEU A 380 3.71 -12.58 -19.02
N ALA A 381 2.82 -13.47 -18.57
CA ALA A 381 3.19 -14.57 -17.69
C ALA A 381 4.28 -15.45 -18.31
N ARG A 382 4.11 -15.89 -19.55
CA ARG A 382 5.13 -16.68 -20.27
C ARG A 382 6.42 -15.93 -20.51
N GLY A 383 6.35 -14.61 -20.73
CA GLY A 383 7.53 -13.79 -20.91
C GLY A 383 8.34 -13.60 -19.63
N TYR A 384 7.70 -13.67 -18.46
CA TYR A 384 8.38 -13.64 -17.16
C TYR A 384 9.00 -14.99 -16.74
N GLU A 385 8.61 -16.09 -17.38
CA GLU A 385 9.21 -17.43 -17.16
C GLU A 385 10.54 -17.63 -17.91
N GLN A 386 10.85 -16.77 -18.90
CA GLN A 386 12.08 -16.80 -19.70
C GLN A 386 13.25 -16.15 -18.98
#